data_00176255e63b29ddb52eef967fc775ff
#
_entry.id   00176255e63b29ddb52eef967fc775ff
#
_cell.length_a   1.000
_cell.length_b   1.000
_cell.length_c   1.000
_cell.angle_alpha   90.00
_cell.angle_beta   90.00
_cell.angle_gamma   90.00
#
_symmetry.space_group_name_H-M   'P 1'
#
loop_
_entity.id
_entity.type
_entity.pdbx_description
1 polymer ?
#
loop_
_entity_poly.entity_id
_entity_poly.type
_entity_poly.pdbx_seq_one_letter_code
_entity_poly.pdbx_strand_id
1 'polypeptide(L)'
;MLLPLKASVEFTADEATVSKTVLESGVRILTEHIQGAPSVAISASVGVGSRDESHSHLGSTHFLEHLLFKGTAKRSALEISIAFDSVGGSSNAATAKEYTSYYARVQNSALGLATDLLLDMFTSATIEQSDFDTEKAVILEELAMNEDDPEDVAHETFADALMPNSDLGRPIGGSKESILAVSRQQVIDHYKQHYAPNTLIVAAAGGVHHAQLVELVERQLAEVGWTAKADPVARREQSYRTPPKPEHFRYIEKDTQQSHLILGFQSPHSMDEDRFALAIYNTVLGGGMSSRLYQEIREKRGLAYSTYSYQHGYSDSGFFGLYAGCNAENSEDVIKLMREQLDSLAEHGVTDQEFDLALGNITGSLALRFEASLARMNRLVGVELGSGEYLSVSEVLQKFSEQTKEDVLRVAKKIAGAPSSLVAVGQNLGSLAKLA
;
A
#
# COMPACT_ATOMS: atom_id res chain seq x y z
N MET A 1 -19.82 -7.23 -5.29
CA MET A 1 -20.61 -7.73 -4.14
C MET A 1 -20.12 -7.13 -2.83
N LEU A 2 -21.00 -6.70 -1.91
CA LEU A 2 -20.59 -6.20 -0.59
C LEU A 2 -20.46 -7.38 0.40
N LEU A 3 -19.26 -7.63 0.91
CA LEU A 3 -19.02 -8.68 1.90
C LEU A 3 -19.58 -8.25 3.27
N PRO A 4 -20.43 -9.07 3.92
CA PRO A 4 -20.95 -8.74 5.25
C PRO A 4 -19.79 -8.73 6.27
N LEU A 5 -19.79 -7.78 7.23
CA LEU A 5 -18.74 -7.72 8.25
C LEU A 5 -18.79 -8.89 9.23
N LYS A 6 -20.01 -9.23 9.70
CA LYS A 6 -20.25 -10.18 10.79
C LYS A 6 -20.81 -11.54 10.35
N ALA A 7 -20.92 -11.81 9.05
CA ALA A 7 -21.48 -13.06 8.55
C ALA A 7 -20.52 -13.75 7.59
N SER A 8 -20.59 -15.07 7.59
CA SER A 8 -19.91 -15.92 6.63
C SER A 8 -20.64 -15.87 5.27
N VAL A 9 -19.87 -16.01 4.17
CA VAL A 9 -20.41 -16.01 2.80
C VAL A 9 -19.50 -16.84 1.90
N GLU A 10 -20.11 -17.49 0.90
CA GLU A 10 -19.40 -18.18 -0.18
C GLU A 10 -20.09 -17.86 -1.51
N PHE A 11 -19.30 -17.60 -2.54
CA PHE A 11 -19.78 -17.32 -3.89
C PHE A 11 -18.70 -17.63 -4.93
N THR A 12 -19.13 -17.79 -6.18
CA THR A 12 -18.22 -17.93 -7.32
C THR A 12 -17.97 -16.55 -7.94
N ALA A 13 -16.72 -16.23 -8.22
CA ALA A 13 -16.29 -15.02 -8.90
C ALA A 13 -15.31 -15.40 -10.00
N ASP A 14 -15.69 -15.16 -11.25
CA ASP A 14 -15.02 -15.72 -12.43
C ASP A 14 -14.86 -17.25 -12.30
N GLU A 15 -13.61 -17.78 -12.36
CA GLU A 15 -13.31 -19.21 -12.21
C GLU A 15 -12.89 -19.60 -10.77
N ALA A 16 -12.98 -18.67 -9.81
CA ALA A 16 -12.56 -18.90 -8.43
C ALA A 16 -13.76 -18.98 -7.47
N THR A 17 -13.58 -19.76 -6.39
CA THR A 17 -14.52 -19.74 -5.26
C THR A 17 -13.97 -18.84 -4.17
N VAL A 18 -14.75 -17.82 -3.83
CA VAL A 18 -14.45 -16.88 -2.75
C VAL A 18 -15.28 -17.25 -1.53
N SER A 19 -14.63 -17.49 -0.40
CA SER A 19 -15.31 -17.83 0.84
C SER A 19 -14.81 -16.94 1.97
N LYS A 20 -15.71 -16.58 2.87
CA LYS A 20 -15.42 -15.85 4.11
C LYS A 20 -16.09 -16.55 5.27
N THR A 21 -15.35 -16.77 6.36
CA THR A 21 -15.85 -17.19 7.66
C THR A 21 -15.52 -16.14 8.71
N VAL A 22 -16.49 -15.87 9.58
CA VAL A 22 -16.31 -15.04 10.77
C VAL A 22 -16.47 -15.93 11.99
N LEU A 23 -15.38 -16.08 12.75
CA LEU A 23 -15.38 -16.89 13.97
C LEU A 23 -16.10 -16.16 15.12
N GLU A 24 -16.51 -16.89 16.15
CA GLU A 24 -17.12 -16.27 17.34
C GLU A 24 -16.19 -15.29 18.05
N SER A 25 -14.88 -15.45 17.93
CA SER A 25 -13.85 -14.54 18.44
C SER A 25 -13.70 -13.24 17.63
N GLY A 26 -14.42 -13.10 16.50
CA GLY A 26 -14.34 -11.96 15.61
C GLY A 26 -13.23 -12.05 14.56
N VAL A 27 -12.42 -13.11 14.55
CA VAL A 27 -11.45 -13.37 13.50
C VAL A 27 -12.16 -13.57 12.17
N ARG A 28 -11.63 -12.97 11.11
CA ARG A 28 -12.17 -13.05 9.74
C ARG A 28 -11.21 -13.87 8.89
N ILE A 29 -11.70 -14.91 8.25
CA ILE A 29 -10.93 -15.83 7.39
C ILE A 29 -11.51 -15.73 6.00
N LEU A 30 -10.68 -15.33 5.02
CA LEU A 30 -11.06 -15.17 3.63
C LEU A 30 -10.20 -16.08 2.73
N THR A 31 -10.82 -16.72 1.76
CA THR A 31 -10.08 -17.49 0.76
C THR A 31 -10.57 -17.21 -0.65
N GLU A 32 -9.65 -17.27 -1.61
CA GLU A 32 -9.95 -17.35 -3.03
C GLU A 32 -9.30 -18.63 -3.57
N HIS A 33 -10.12 -19.69 -3.70
CA HIS A 33 -9.66 -20.97 -4.20
C HIS A 33 -9.53 -20.95 -5.72
N ILE A 34 -8.35 -21.31 -6.20
CA ILE A 34 -8.03 -21.44 -7.63
C ILE A 34 -7.75 -22.90 -7.91
N GLN A 35 -8.59 -23.53 -8.72
CA GLN A 35 -8.44 -24.94 -9.06
C GLN A 35 -7.11 -25.19 -9.78
N GLY A 36 -6.37 -26.21 -9.31
CA GLY A 36 -5.11 -26.61 -9.93
C GLY A 36 -3.90 -25.72 -9.61
N ALA A 37 -4.06 -24.65 -8.84
CA ALA A 37 -2.92 -23.82 -8.43
C ALA A 37 -1.94 -24.63 -7.55
N PRO A 38 -0.62 -24.65 -7.86
CA PRO A 38 0.38 -25.45 -7.13
C PRO A 38 0.86 -24.77 -5.85
N SER A 39 0.56 -23.48 -5.69
CA SER A 39 1.00 -22.67 -4.55
C SER A 39 -0.16 -21.90 -3.93
N VAL A 40 0.05 -21.47 -2.70
CA VAL A 40 -0.86 -20.62 -1.95
C VAL A 40 -0.11 -19.43 -1.37
N ALA A 41 -0.71 -18.24 -1.43
CA ALA A 41 -0.31 -17.10 -0.63
C ALA A 41 -1.26 -16.97 0.55
N ILE A 42 -0.72 -16.73 1.74
CA ILE A 42 -1.48 -16.56 2.98
C ILE A 42 -0.98 -15.36 3.76
N SER A 43 -1.86 -14.64 4.45
CA SER A 43 -1.49 -13.53 5.33
C SER A 43 -2.26 -13.55 6.65
N ALA A 44 -1.61 -12.99 7.68
CA ALA A 44 -2.22 -12.49 8.92
C ALA A 44 -2.12 -10.96 8.89
N SER A 45 -3.25 -10.26 8.86
CA SER A 45 -3.29 -8.81 8.62
C SER A 45 -4.15 -8.11 9.67
N VAL A 46 -3.84 -6.84 9.92
CA VAL A 46 -4.57 -5.96 10.84
C VAL A 46 -4.78 -4.58 10.22
N GLY A 47 -5.95 -3.96 10.48
CA GLY A 47 -6.30 -2.64 9.98
C GLY A 47 -5.69 -1.50 10.81
N VAL A 48 -4.41 -1.63 11.13
CA VAL A 48 -3.61 -0.64 11.87
C VAL A 48 -2.31 -0.41 11.10
N GLY A 49 -2.02 0.84 10.82
CA GLY A 49 -0.81 1.27 10.13
C GLY A 49 -0.20 2.50 10.78
N SER A 50 0.78 3.12 10.13
CA SER A 50 1.52 4.24 10.71
C SER A 50 0.65 5.48 11.00
N ARG A 51 -0.50 5.65 10.31
CA ARG A 51 -1.44 6.75 10.61
C ARG A 51 -2.15 6.61 11.96
N ASP A 52 -2.22 5.39 12.50
CA ASP A 52 -2.93 5.08 13.75
C ASP A 52 -2.03 5.27 14.99
N GLU A 53 -0.78 5.64 14.78
CA GLU A 53 0.18 5.88 15.86
C GLU A 53 -0.06 7.23 16.54
N SER A 54 0.11 7.27 17.85
CA SER A 54 0.14 8.54 18.57
C SER A 54 1.49 9.25 18.38
N HIS A 55 1.51 10.57 18.51
CA HIS A 55 2.74 11.37 18.40
C HIS A 55 3.86 10.97 19.37
N SER A 56 3.53 10.25 20.45
CA SER A 56 4.51 9.85 21.47
C SER A 56 5.32 8.61 21.10
N HIS A 57 4.94 7.88 20.01
CA HIS A 57 5.61 6.64 19.62
C HIS A 57 5.54 6.38 18.09
N LEU A 58 5.84 7.41 17.30
CA LEU A 58 5.90 7.30 15.84
C LEU A 58 6.95 6.29 15.40
N GLY A 59 6.61 5.44 14.42
CA GLY A 59 7.44 4.34 13.94
C GLY A 59 7.21 3.02 14.69
N SER A 60 6.36 2.97 15.73
CA SER A 60 6.10 1.74 16.50
C SER A 60 5.48 0.62 15.67
N THR A 61 4.65 0.93 14.67
CA THR A 61 4.03 -0.07 13.81
C THR A 61 5.08 -0.76 12.93
N HIS A 62 5.96 0.00 12.33
CA HIS A 62 7.08 -0.53 11.55
C HIS A 62 8.08 -1.27 12.44
N PHE A 63 8.38 -0.74 13.62
CA PHE A 63 9.23 -1.43 14.59
C PHE A 63 8.64 -2.80 14.99
N LEU A 64 7.32 -2.85 15.21
CA LEU A 64 6.62 -4.10 15.53
C LEU A 64 6.67 -5.09 14.37
N GLU A 65 6.62 -4.62 13.13
CA GLU A 65 6.81 -5.46 11.94
C GLU A 65 8.11 -6.26 12.03
N HIS A 66 9.25 -5.62 12.31
CA HIS A 66 10.55 -6.26 12.49
C HIS A 66 10.53 -7.25 13.66
N LEU A 67 9.96 -6.84 14.79
CA LEU A 67 10.02 -7.62 16.03
C LEU A 67 9.21 -8.92 15.99
N LEU A 68 8.14 -9.01 15.18
CA LEU A 68 7.38 -10.25 15.07
C LEU A 68 8.19 -11.40 14.45
N PHE A 69 9.23 -11.11 13.67
CA PHE A 69 10.13 -12.12 13.11
C PHE A 69 11.24 -12.56 14.08
N LYS A 70 11.41 -11.91 15.24
CA LYS A 70 12.54 -12.16 16.14
C LYS A 70 12.33 -13.29 17.14
N GLY A 71 11.10 -13.73 17.29
CA GLY A 71 10.80 -14.91 18.07
C GLY A 71 9.44 -14.88 18.76
N THR A 72 9.01 -16.05 19.11
CA THR A 72 7.75 -16.33 19.81
C THR A 72 8.04 -17.17 21.06
N ALA A 73 7.00 -17.44 21.83
CA ALA A 73 7.13 -18.38 22.95
C ALA A 73 7.52 -19.82 22.51
N LYS A 74 7.28 -20.16 21.24
CA LYS A 74 7.54 -21.49 20.68
C LYS A 74 8.84 -21.57 19.88
N ARG A 75 9.28 -20.46 19.27
CA ARG A 75 10.36 -20.48 18.24
C ARG A 75 11.25 -19.26 18.35
N SER A 76 12.53 -19.48 18.16
CA SER A 76 13.50 -18.41 17.91
C SER A 76 13.40 -17.85 16.48
N ALA A 77 13.99 -16.71 16.20
CA ALA A 77 14.07 -16.13 14.86
C ALA A 77 14.68 -17.10 13.83
N LEU A 78 15.73 -17.81 14.22
CA LEU A 78 16.39 -18.81 13.35
C LEU A 78 15.48 -19.97 13.02
N GLU A 79 14.71 -20.48 14.00
CA GLU A 79 13.76 -21.58 13.77
C GLU A 79 12.60 -21.16 12.86
N ILE A 80 12.13 -19.92 12.95
CA ILE A 80 11.14 -19.34 12.02
C ILE A 80 11.72 -19.33 10.59
N SER A 81 12.93 -18.79 10.42
CA SER A 81 13.60 -18.73 9.11
C SER A 81 13.84 -20.13 8.53
N ILE A 82 14.37 -21.07 9.30
CA ILE A 82 14.60 -22.46 8.87
C ILE A 82 13.29 -23.13 8.45
N ALA A 83 12.19 -22.86 9.16
CA ALA A 83 10.90 -23.48 8.84
C ALA A 83 10.38 -23.00 7.46
N PHE A 84 10.48 -21.72 7.11
CA PHE A 84 10.14 -21.23 5.77
C PHE A 84 11.11 -21.75 4.69
N ASP A 85 12.41 -21.72 4.95
CA ASP A 85 13.43 -22.20 4.02
C ASP A 85 13.28 -23.69 3.71
N SER A 86 12.89 -24.50 4.71
CA SER A 86 12.72 -25.96 4.57
C SER A 86 11.67 -26.38 3.53
N VAL A 87 10.72 -25.49 3.24
CA VAL A 87 9.65 -25.72 2.24
C VAL A 87 9.82 -24.88 0.98
N GLY A 88 10.95 -24.17 0.84
CA GLY A 88 11.18 -23.25 -0.28
C GLY A 88 10.15 -22.13 -0.33
N GLY A 89 9.61 -21.74 0.84
CA GLY A 89 8.65 -20.66 0.98
C GLY A 89 9.33 -19.30 1.03
N SER A 90 8.58 -18.28 0.67
CA SER A 90 8.98 -16.89 0.92
C SER A 90 8.02 -16.27 1.94
N SER A 91 8.57 -15.56 2.92
CA SER A 91 7.79 -14.79 3.90
C SER A 91 8.28 -13.35 3.95
N ASN A 92 7.37 -12.44 4.20
CA ASN A 92 7.67 -11.03 4.37
C ASN A 92 6.53 -10.35 5.15
N ALA A 93 6.70 -9.08 5.46
CA ALA A 93 5.65 -8.23 5.97
C ALA A 93 5.61 -6.89 5.24
N ALA A 94 4.59 -6.12 5.47
CA ALA A 94 4.46 -4.77 4.95
C ALA A 94 3.64 -3.92 5.92
N THR A 95 4.22 -2.81 6.35
CA THR A 95 3.53 -1.75 7.08
C THR A 95 3.14 -0.64 6.11
N ALA A 96 1.83 -0.38 6.02
CA ALA A 96 1.29 0.73 5.26
C ALA A 96 0.78 1.84 6.19
N LYS A 97 0.20 2.89 5.62
CA LYS A 97 -0.44 3.94 6.43
C LYS A 97 -1.65 3.44 7.23
N GLU A 98 -2.44 2.51 6.68
CA GLU A 98 -3.73 2.09 7.21
C GLU A 98 -3.82 0.61 7.60
N TYR A 99 -2.78 -0.18 7.35
CA TYR A 99 -2.75 -1.60 7.70
C TYR A 99 -1.33 -2.13 7.83
N THR A 100 -1.22 -3.29 8.48
CA THR A 100 0.00 -4.11 8.52
C THR A 100 -0.35 -5.54 8.16
N SER A 101 0.48 -6.19 7.35
CA SER A 101 0.25 -7.55 6.85
C SER A 101 1.54 -8.36 6.92
N TYR A 102 1.46 -9.53 7.56
CA TYR A 102 2.50 -10.57 7.56
C TYR A 102 2.06 -11.66 6.63
N TYR A 103 2.86 -12.04 5.65
CA TYR A 103 2.42 -12.95 4.60
C TYR A 103 3.51 -13.94 4.19
N ALA A 104 3.07 -15.05 3.63
CA ALA A 104 3.94 -16.06 3.06
C ALA A 104 3.36 -16.59 1.75
N ARG A 105 4.25 -17.08 0.89
CA ARG A 105 3.91 -17.84 -0.30
C ARG A 105 4.63 -19.18 -0.23
N VAL A 106 3.85 -20.26 -0.28
CA VAL A 106 4.36 -21.64 -0.13
C VAL A 106 3.67 -22.58 -1.12
N GLN A 107 4.18 -23.81 -1.24
CA GLN A 107 3.45 -24.89 -1.90
C GLN A 107 2.17 -25.22 -1.11
N ASN A 108 1.13 -25.72 -1.78
CA ASN A 108 -0.14 -26.07 -1.14
C ASN A 108 0.03 -27.03 0.05
N SER A 109 0.95 -27.99 -0.05
CA SER A 109 1.25 -28.96 1.00
C SER A 109 1.83 -28.33 2.27
N ALA A 110 2.40 -27.12 2.17
CA ALA A 110 3.00 -26.40 3.28
C ALA A 110 2.06 -25.34 3.91
N LEU A 111 0.79 -25.27 3.47
CA LEU A 111 -0.20 -24.31 4.02
C LEU A 111 -0.30 -24.42 5.54
N GLY A 112 -0.35 -25.63 6.09
CA GLY A 112 -0.45 -25.83 7.55
C GLY A 112 0.74 -25.23 8.31
N LEU A 113 1.96 -25.41 7.78
CA LEU A 113 3.18 -24.81 8.36
C LEU A 113 3.16 -23.29 8.26
N ALA A 114 2.81 -22.73 7.10
CA ALA A 114 2.75 -21.28 6.92
C ALA A 114 1.69 -20.65 7.82
N THR A 115 0.53 -21.29 7.98
CA THR A 115 -0.53 -20.82 8.89
C THR A 115 -0.05 -20.82 10.33
N ASP A 116 0.60 -21.90 10.78
CA ASP A 116 1.14 -22.02 12.13
C ASP A 116 2.19 -20.94 12.41
N LEU A 117 3.16 -20.73 11.50
CA LEU A 117 4.22 -19.74 11.67
C LEU A 117 3.67 -18.30 11.71
N LEU A 118 2.82 -17.93 10.76
CA LEU A 118 2.27 -16.58 10.71
C LEU A 118 1.39 -16.25 11.92
N LEU A 119 0.57 -17.21 12.36
CA LEU A 119 -0.29 -17.01 13.53
C LEU A 119 0.51 -17.03 14.84
N ASP A 120 1.55 -17.86 14.95
CA ASP A 120 2.45 -17.87 16.11
C ASP A 120 3.17 -16.51 16.24
N MET A 121 3.75 -15.99 15.12
CA MET A 121 4.33 -14.66 15.09
C MET A 121 3.34 -13.56 15.46
N PHE A 122 2.13 -13.60 14.88
CA PHE A 122 1.10 -12.59 15.09
C PHE A 122 0.54 -12.57 16.51
N THR A 123 0.38 -13.72 17.15
CA THR A 123 -0.30 -13.86 18.44
C THR A 123 0.63 -13.94 19.65
N SER A 124 1.90 -14.33 19.46
CA SER A 124 2.76 -14.83 20.53
C SER A 124 4.19 -14.27 20.48
N ALA A 125 4.42 -13.16 19.78
CA ALA A 125 5.72 -12.51 19.72
C ALA A 125 6.18 -12.10 21.14
N THR A 126 7.43 -12.43 21.51
CA THR A 126 7.98 -12.17 22.85
C THR A 126 8.50 -10.76 23.03
N ILE A 127 8.96 -10.12 21.93
CA ILE A 127 9.52 -8.77 21.92
C ILE A 127 10.58 -8.63 23.04
N GLU A 128 11.60 -9.49 23.01
CA GLU A 128 12.67 -9.47 24.03
C GLU A 128 13.47 -8.15 23.98
N GLN A 129 14.07 -7.74 25.12
CA GLN A 129 14.85 -6.49 25.19
C GLN A 129 16.03 -6.51 24.24
N SER A 130 16.73 -7.63 24.14
CA SER A 130 17.88 -7.81 23.22
C SER A 130 17.49 -7.63 21.75
N ASP A 131 16.32 -8.17 21.36
CA ASP A 131 15.82 -8.07 20.00
C ASP A 131 15.34 -6.63 19.70
N PHE A 132 14.69 -6.00 20.68
CA PHE A 132 14.31 -4.59 20.57
C PHE A 132 15.52 -3.68 20.36
N ASP A 133 16.59 -3.87 21.13
CA ASP A 133 17.80 -3.05 21.04
C ASP A 133 18.53 -3.29 19.71
N THR A 134 18.56 -4.54 19.24
CA THR A 134 19.14 -4.92 17.95
C THR A 134 18.35 -4.32 16.79
N GLU A 135 17.03 -4.49 16.80
CA GLU A 135 16.18 -3.98 15.71
C GLU A 135 16.09 -2.46 15.69
N LYS A 136 16.21 -1.81 16.85
CA LYS A 136 16.35 -0.34 16.90
C LYS A 136 17.56 0.12 16.08
N ALA A 137 18.70 -0.58 16.18
CA ALA A 137 19.88 -0.25 15.38
C ALA A 137 19.65 -0.52 13.88
N VAL A 138 19.02 -1.65 13.54
CA VAL A 138 18.67 -2.00 12.14
C VAL A 138 17.75 -0.96 11.52
N ILE A 139 16.70 -0.53 12.22
CA ILE A 139 15.77 0.49 11.73
C ILE A 139 16.47 1.84 11.55
N LEU A 140 17.36 2.22 12.43
CA LEU A 140 18.14 3.45 12.28
C LEU A 140 19.07 3.41 11.06
N GLU A 141 19.66 2.26 10.73
CA GLU A 141 20.42 2.06 9.49
C GLU A 141 19.53 2.10 8.24
N GLU A 142 18.34 1.51 8.31
CA GLU A 142 17.35 1.57 7.22
C GLU A 142 16.89 3.02 6.96
N LEU A 143 16.58 3.77 8.01
CA LEU A 143 16.25 5.20 7.88
C LEU A 143 17.40 6.00 7.27
N ALA A 144 18.66 5.69 7.65
CA ALA A 144 19.82 6.34 7.06
C ALA A 144 19.98 5.97 5.56
N MET A 145 19.71 4.72 5.17
CA MET A 145 19.72 4.30 3.77
C MET A 145 18.63 5.05 2.96
N ASN A 146 17.42 5.19 3.51
CA ASN A 146 16.33 5.94 2.86
C ASN A 146 16.70 7.43 2.76
N GLU A 147 17.33 8.01 3.80
CA GLU A 147 17.80 9.39 3.75
C GLU A 147 18.92 9.58 2.69
N ASP A 148 19.72 8.56 2.40
CA ASP A 148 20.76 8.61 1.36
C ASP A 148 20.16 8.52 -0.05
N ASP A 149 18.99 7.90 -0.25
CA ASP A 149 18.31 7.83 -1.53
C ASP A 149 17.50 9.11 -1.80
N PRO A 150 17.87 9.93 -2.79
CA PRO A 150 17.18 11.20 -3.03
C PRO A 150 15.77 11.03 -3.64
N GLU A 151 15.46 9.90 -4.25
CA GLU A 151 14.10 9.59 -4.73
C GLU A 151 13.18 9.32 -3.53
N ASP A 152 13.61 8.50 -2.57
CA ASP A 152 12.88 8.23 -1.33
C ASP A 152 12.66 9.51 -0.52
N VAL A 153 13.71 10.33 -0.37
CA VAL A 153 13.61 11.66 0.27
C VAL A 153 12.59 12.54 -0.41
N ALA A 154 12.53 12.53 -1.77
CA ALA A 154 11.54 13.32 -2.50
C ALA A 154 10.12 12.83 -2.23
N HIS A 155 9.87 11.51 -2.23
CA HIS A 155 8.55 10.93 -1.97
C HIS A 155 8.07 11.15 -0.54
N GLU A 156 8.92 10.98 0.47
CA GLU A 156 8.57 11.24 1.86
C GLU A 156 8.30 12.74 2.10
N THR A 157 9.20 13.61 1.59
CA THR A 157 9.03 15.06 1.64
C THR A 157 7.73 15.50 0.96
N PHE A 158 7.38 14.87 -0.17
CA PHE A 158 6.14 15.16 -0.90
C PHE A 158 4.89 14.82 -0.08
N ALA A 159 4.85 13.65 0.55
CA ALA A 159 3.72 13.24 1.37
C ALA A 159 3.48 14.24 2.52
N ASP A 160 4.53 14.67 3.20
CA ASP A 160 4.44 15.64 4.28
C ASP A 160 4.12 17.06 3.78
N ALA A 161 4.70 17.51 2.67
CA ALA A 161 4.40 18.83 2.10
C ALA A 161 2.96 18.93 1.57
N LEU A 162 2.43 17.84 1.00
CA LEU A 162 1.06 17.81 0.49
C LEU A 162 0.01 17.67 1.60
N MET A 163 0.34 16.99 2.69
CA MET A 163 -0.55 16.74 3.84
C MET A 163 0.13 17.12 5.16
N PRO A 164 0.53 18.41 5.33
CA PRO A 164 1.32 18.83 6.47
C PRO A 164 0.57 18.64 7.78
N ASN A 165 1.30 18.19 8.81
CA ASN A 165 0.75 17.94 10.14
C ASN A 165 -0.42 16.93 10.18
N SER A 166 -0.54 16.08 9.17
CA SER A 166 -1.53 15.01 9.13
C SER A 166 -0.90 13.64 9.41
N ASP A 167 -1.75 12.69 9.81
CA ASP A 167 -1.31 11.31 10.03
C ASP A 167 -0.82 10.63 8.74
N LEU A 168 -1.30 11.08 7.58
CA LEU A 168 -0.93 10.55 6.28
C LEU A 168 0.35 11.16 5.72
N GLY A 169 0.73 12.37 6.17
CA GLY A 169 1.99 13.02 5.76
C GLY A 169 3.23 12.43 6.45
N ARG A 170 3.08 11.83 7.64
CA ARG A 170 4.21 11.31 8.43
C ARG A 170 4.88 10.11 7.75
N PRO A 171 6.22 9.94 7.81
CA PRO A 171 6.91 8.74 7.37
C PRO A 171 6.39 7.47 8.07
N ILE A 172 6.38 6.33 7.36
CA ILE A 172 5.94 5.04 7.94
C ILE A 172 6.93 4.56 8.99
N GLY A 173 8.22 4.65 8.72
CA GLY A 173 9.28 4.25 9.63
C GLY A 173 9.51 5.22 10.81
N GLY A 174 8.79 6.34 10.85
CA GLY A 174 9.04 7.41 11.80
C GLY A 174 10.26 8.26 11.41
N SER A 175 10.88 8.90 12.39
CA SER A 175 12.15 9.62 12.23
C SER A 175 13.23 9.05 13.16
N LYS A 176 14.48 9.39 12.90
CA LYS A 176 15.60 9.03 13.78
C LYS A 176 15.32 9.40 15.23
N GLU A 177 14.78 10.60 15.48
CA GLU A 177 14.46 11.09 16.81
C GLU A 177 13.33 10.26 17.45
N SER A 178 12.28 9.92 16.70
CA SER A 178 11.16 9.13 17.21
C SER A 178 11.60 7.69 17.53
N ILE A 179 12.43 7.07 16.67
CA ILE A 179 12.95 5.72 16.90
C ILE A 179 13.94 5.69 18.09
N LEU A 180 14.75 6.73 18.27
CA LEU A 180 15.59 6.83 19.46
C LEU A 180 14.78 7.00 20.74
N ALA A 181 13.67 7.72 20.70
CA ALA A 181 12.83 8.03 21.84
C ALA A 181 11.88 6.89 22.23
N VAL A 182 11.43 6.08 21.25
CA VAL A 182 10.47 5.00 21.51
C VAL A 182 11.07 3.96 22.44
N SER A 183 10.28 3.55 23.43
CA SER A 183 10.64 2.48 24.39
C SER A 183 10.01 1.15 23.98
N ARG A 184 10.66 0.04 24.38
CA ARG A 184 10.11 -1.30 24.22
C ARG A 184 8.66 -1.41 24.77
N GLN A 185 8.40 -0.79 25.91
CA GLN A 185 7.09 -0.84 26.53
C GLN A 185 6.01 -0.19 25.67
N GLN A 186 6.31 0.93 25.02
CA GLN A 186 5.36 1.57 24.07
C GLN A 186 5.04 0.67 22.87
N VAL A 187 6.04 -0.04 22.33
CA VAL A 187 5.83 -1.02 21.24
C VAL A 187 4.99 -2.21 21.73
N ILE A 188 5.25 -2.72 22.94
CA ILE A 188 4.43 -3.78 23.56
C ILE A 188 2.99 -3.32 23.79
N ASP A 189 2.81 -2.08 24.23
CA ASP A 189 1.46 -1.53 24.48
C ASP A 189 0.71 -1.36 23.15
N HIS A 190 1.40 -0.88 22.11
CA HIS A 190 0.88 -0.82 20.73
C HIS A 190 0.47 -2.21 20.21
N TYR A 191 1.34 -3.23 20.39
CA TYR A 191 1.03 -4.61 20.04
C TYR A 191 -0.24 -5.12 20.77
N LYS A 192 -0.31 -4.98 22.09
CA LYS A 192 -1.45 -5.45 22.90
C LYS A 192 -2.74 -4.71 22.58
N GLN A 193 -2.66 -3.44 22.20
CA GLN A 193 -3.83 -2.64 21.87
C GLN A 193 -4.44 -3.03 20.53
N HIS A 194 -3.62 -3.36 19.55
CA HIS A 194 -4.04 -3.48 18.15
C HIS A 194 -4.08 -4.91 17.63
N TYR A 195 -3.34 -5.84 18.24
CA TYR A 195 -3.30 -7.23 17.81
C TYR A 195 -4.15 -8.09 18.73
N ALA A 196 -5.38 -8.30 18.32
CA ALA A 196 -6.42 -9.03 19.07
C ALA A 196 -7.23 -9.94 18.12
N PRO A 197 -7.96 -10.94 18.63
CA PRO A 197 -8.75 -11.83 17.78
C PRO A 197 -9.65 -11.07 16.79
N ASN A 198 -10.39 -10.09 17.29
CA ASN A 198 -11.37 -9.34 16.48
C ASN A 198 -10.77 -8.32 15.49
N THR A 199 -9.46 -8.07 15.56
CA THR A 199 -8.73 -7.27 14.56
C THR A 199 -8.09 -8.13 13.47
N LEU A 200 -7.82 -9.42 13.76
CA LEU A 200 -7.13 -10.33 12.85
C LEU A 200 -7.96 -10.68 11.61
N ILE A 201 -7.34 -10.54 10.47
CA ILE A 201 -7.79 -11.04 9.18
C ILE A 201 -6.78 -12.05 8.68
N VAL A 202 -7.24 -13.28 8.44
CA VAL A 202 -6.45 -14.31 7.74
C VAL A 202 -6.98 -14.40 6.32
N ALA A 203 -6.14 -14.13 5.34
CA ALA A 203 -6.53 -14.22 3.92
C ALA A 203 -5.60 -15.19 3.18
N ALA A 204 -6.15 -16.02 2.30
CA ALA A 204 -5.35 -16.89 1.46
C ALA A 204 -5.93 -16.99 0.05
N ALA A 205 -5.04 -17.11 -0.95
CA ALA A 205 -5.45 -17.31 -2.34
C ALA A 205 -4.53 -18.32 -3.06
N GLY A 206 -5.09 -19.06 -3.99
CA GLY A 206 -4.40 -20.11 -4.73
C GLY A 206 -4.98 -21.50 -4.44
N GLY A 207 -4.13 -22.50 -4.28
CA GLY A 207 -4.53 -23.87 -3.97
C GLY A 207 -4.88 -24.07 -2.50
N VAL A 208 -5.91 -23.40 -2.02
CA VAL A 208 -6.38 -23.43 -0.64
C VAL A 208 -7.83 -23.94 -0.56
N HIS A 209 -8.12 -24.85 0.36
CA HIS A 209 -9.49 -25.24 0.70
C HIS A 209 -9.93 -24.46 1.94
N HIS A 210 -11.04 -23.74 1.83
CA HIS A 210 -11.52 -22.84 2.88
C HIS A 210 -11.72 -23.55 4.23
N ALA A 211 -12.41 -24.67 4.24
CA ALA A 211 -12.68 -25.45 5.47
C ALA A 211 -11.36 -25.90 6.16
N GLN A 212 -10.35 -26.29 5.38
CA GLN A 212 -9.04 -26.65 5.91
C GLN A 212 -8.35 -25.47 6.60
N LEU A 213 -8.39 -24.30 5.96
CA LEU A 213 -7.79 -23.08 6.55
C LEU A 213 -8.54 -22.68 7.82
N VAL A 214 -9.86 -22.74 7.83
CA VAL A 214 -10.68 -22.44 9.03
C VAL A 214 -10.27 -23.36 10.19
N GLU A 215 -10.17 -24.67 9.96
CA GLU A 215 -9.76 -25.66 11.00
C GLU A 215 -8.35 -25.37 11.52
N LEU A 216 -7.40 -25.02 10.64
CA LEU A 216 -6.03 -24.66 11.03
C LEU A 216 -6.00 -23.42 11.90
N VAL A 217 -6.74 -22.38 11.52
CA VAL A 217 -6.82 -21.13 12.28
C VAL A 217 -7.48 -21.34 13.63
N GLU A 218 -8.63 -22.03 13.67
CA GLU A 218 -9.34 -22.31 14.95
C GLU A 218 -8.46 -23.06 15.93
N ARG A 219 -7.72 -24.06 15.47
CA ARG A 219 -6.79 -24.82 16.31
C ARG A 219 -5.70 -23.94 16.89
N GLN A 220 -5.06 -23.10 16.09
CA GLN A 220 -4.00 -22.19 16.56
C GLN A 220 -4.53 -21.15 17.54
N LEU A 221 -5.70 -20.58 17.28
CA LEU A 221 -6.33 -19.62 18.17
C LEU A 221 -6.71 -20.26 19.53
N ALA A 222 -7.15 -21.52 19.52
CA ALA A 222 -7.45 -22.25 20.75
C ALA A 222 -6.19 -22.48 21.61
N GLU A 223 -5.04 -22.77 20.99
CA GLU A 223 -3.76 -22.96 21.71
C GLU A 223 -3.32 -21.68 22.46
N VAL A 224 -3.60 -20.50 21.91
CA VAL A 224 -3.23 -19.20 22.52
C VAL A 224 -4.38 -18.56 23.33
N GLY A 225 -5.52 -19.25 23.45
CA GLY A 225 -6.67 -18.77 24.22
C GLY A 225 -7.46 -17.66 23.54
N TRP A 226 -7.36 -17.47 22.24
CA TRP A 226 -8.07 -16.45 21.46
C TRP A 226 -9.46 -16.95 21.02
N THR A 227 -10.24 -17.45 21.97
CA THR A 227 -11.57 -18.04 21.74
C THR A 227 -12.72 -17.24 22.35
N ALA A 228 -12.43 -16.19 23.11
CA ALA A 228 -13.46 -15.37 23.73
C ALA A 228 -14.33 -14.69 22.66
N LYS A 229 -15.65 -14.70 22.85
CA LYS A 229 -16.60 -14.12 21.90
C LYS A 229 -16.42 -12.61 21.80
N ALA A 230 -16.27 -12.14 20.57
CA ALA A 230 -16.14 -10.73 20.24
C ALA A 230 -16.69 -10.44 18.84
N ASP A 231 -17.21 -9.24 18.63
CA ASP A 231 -17.54 -8.77 17.29
C ASP A 231 -16.27 -8.35 16.53
N PRO A 232 -16.17 -8.60 15.20
CA PRO A 232 -15.11 -8.05 14.38
C PRO A 232 -15.04 -6.53 14.51
N VAL A 233 -13.83 -5.97 14.55
CA VAL A 233 -13.64 -4.52 14.49
C VAL A 233 -14.22 -3.99 13.17
N ALA A 234 -14.92 -2.87 13.25
CA ALA A 234 -15.48 -2.21 12.06
C ALA A 234 -14.39 -1.89 11.02
N ARG A 235 -14.74 -1.98 9.76
CA ARG A 235 -13.88 -1.47 8.68
C ARG A 235 -13.65 0.02 8.86
N ARG A 236 -12.51 0.50 8.37
CA ARG A 236 -12.24 1.94 8.34
C ARG A 236 -13.30 2.64 7.48
N GLU A 237 -13.85 3.74 7.99
CA GLU A 237 -14.84 4.53 7.26
C GLU A 237 -14.24 5.05 5.95
N GLN A 238 -14.98 4.88 4.87
CA GLN A 238 -14.60 5.33 3.53
C GLN A 238 -15.38 6.62 3.22
N SER A 239 -14.85 7.75 3.66
CA SER A 239 -15.51 9.04 3.46
C SER A 239 -14.48 10.15 3.31
N TYR A 240 -14.63 10.95 2.24
CA TYR A 240 -13.69 12.03 1.97
C TYR A 240 -13.64 13.03 3.13
N ARG A 241 -12.44 13.34 3.58
CA ARG A 241 -12.13 14.44 4.49
C ARG A 241 -11.19 15.38 3.79
N THR A 242 -11.49 16.67 3.84
CA THR A 242 -10.60 17.68 3.25
C THR A 242 -9.24 17.63 3.94
N PRO A 243 -8.17 17.29 3.21
CA PRO A 243 -6.83 17.30 3.78
C PRO A 243 -6.40 18.72 4.18
N PRO A 244 -5.35 18.86 5.01
CA PRO A 244 -4.77 20.17 5.29
C PRO A 244 -4.34 20.89 4.01
N LYS A 245 -4.26 22.24 4.08
CA LYS A 245 -3.74 23.02 2.96
C LYS A 245 -2.27 22.66 2.73
N PRO A 246 -1.87 22.24 1.52
CA PRO A 246 -0.49 21.87 1.24
C PRO A 246 0.47 23.06 1.30
N GLU A 247 1.72 22.77 1.51
CA GLU A 247 2.80 23.71 1.23
C GLU A 247 2.97 23.82 -0.30
N HIS A 248 3.02 25.04 -0.81
CA HIS A 248 3.15 25.25 -2.26
C HIS A 248 4.49 24.73 -2.80
N PHE A 249 5.58 24.95 -2.03
CA PHE A 249 6.93 24.54 -2.43
C PHE A 249 7.74 24.08 -1.24
N ARG A 250 8.40 22.94 -1.37
CA ARG A 250 9.41 22.46 -0.42
C ARG A 250 10.67 22.05 -1.17
N TYR A 251 11.80 22.52 -0.70
CA TYR A 251 13.10 22.25 -1.28
C TYR A 251 14.05 21.65 -0.25
N ILE A 252 14.68 20.56 -0.64
CA ILE A 252 15.74 19.90 0.14
C ILE A 252 17.03 20.01 -0.66
N GLU A 253 17.97 20.81 -0.12
CA GLU A 253 19.36 20.85 -0.67
C GLU A 253 20.06 19.54 -0.38
N LYS A 254 20.46 18.82 -1.42
CA LYS A 254 21.16 17.55 -1.32
C LYS A 254 22.19 17.45 -2.43
N ASP A 255 23.41 17.00 -2.08
CA ASP A 255 24.51 16.82 -3.06
C ASP A 255 24.27 15.53 -3.87
N THR A 256 23.53 15.66 -4.95
CA THR A 256 23.15 14.56 -5.84
C THR A 256 23.46 14.89 -7.29
N GLN A 257 23.68 13.85 -8.12
CA GLN A 257 23.92 14.01 -9.56
C GLN A 257 22.64 14.40 -10.32
N GLN A 258 21.49 13.98 -9.83
CA GLN A 258 20.19 14.29 -10.40
C GLN A 258 19.34 15.10 -9.42
N SER A 259 18.45 15.89 -9.96
CA SER A 259 17.37 16.54 -9.24
C SER A 259 16.13 15.66 -9.30
N HIS A 260 15.48 15.47 -8.15
CA HIS A 260 14.25 14.72 -8.02
C HIS A 260 13.09 15.68 -7.77
N LEU A 261 12.15 15.68 -8.69
CA LEU A 261 11.05 16.64 -8.73
C LEU A 261 9.74 15.90 -8.59
N ILE A 262 8.87 16.37 -7.69
CA ILE A 262 7.50 15.87 -7.58
C ILE A 262 6.55 17.07 -7.61
N LEU A 263 5.71 17.11 -8.64
CA LEU A 263 4.55 17.98 -8.70
C LEU A 263 3.32 17.15 -8.35
N GLY A 264 2.67 17.45 -7.23
CA GLY A 264 1.56 16.63 -6.79
C GLY A 264 0.36 17.39 -6.28
N PHE A 265 -0.76 16.68 -6.23
CA PHE A 265 -2.10 17.22 -6.01
C PHE A 265 -2.84 16.38 -5.00
N GLN A 266 -3.68 17.01 -4.18
CA GLN A 266 -4.68 16.27 -3.42
C GLN A 266 -5.67 15.62 -4.38
N SER A 267 -6.03 14.38 -4.12
CA SER A 267 -6.90 13.59 -4.99
C SER A 267 -8.03 12.92 -4.20
N PRO A 268 -9.03 12.34 -4.88
CA PRO A 268 -10.09 11.58 -4.26
C PRO A 268 -9.57 10.42 -3.39
N HIS A 269 -10.41 9.98 -2.45
CA HIS A 269 -10.15 8.80 -1.63
C HIS A 269 -10.31 7.49 -2.42
N SER A 270 -9.86 6.37 -1.83
CA SER A 270 -9.77 5.06 -2.51
C SER A 270 -11.09 4.52 -3.08
N MET A 271 -12.23 4.90 -2.52
CA MET A 271 -13.56 4.44 -2.94
C MET A 271 -14.38 5.50 -3.66
N ASP A 272 -13.75 6.61 -4.07
CA ASP A 272 -14.42 7.64 -4.86
C ASP A 272 -14.99 7.08 -6.19
N GLU A 273 -16.08 7.66 -6.66
CA GLU A 273 -16.72 7.24 -7.92
C GLU A 273 -15.78 7.42 -9.12
N ASP A 274 -14.92 8.43 -9.07
CA ASP A 274 -13.96 8.75 -10.13
C ASP A 274 -12.71 7.83 -10.14
N ARG A 275 -12.54 6.86 -9.22
CA ARG A 275 -11.33 6.04 -9.10
C ARG A 275 -10.92 5.31 -10.38
N PHE A 276 -11.89 4.85 -11.18
CA PHE A 276 -11.61 4.17 -12.45
C PHE A 276 -11.18 5.16 -13.55
N ALA A 277 -11.87 6.30 -13.67
CA ALA A 277 -11.48 7.36 -14.57
C ALA A 277 -10.10 7.96 -14.21
N LEU A 278 -9.81 8.09 -12.90
CA LEU A 278 -8.51 8.53 -12.39
C LEU A 278 -7.38 7.54 -12.76
N ALA A 279 -7.65 6.23 -12.75
CA ALA A 279 -6.67 5.24 -13.17
C ALA A 279 -6.39 5.32 -14.68
N ILE A 280 -7.41 5.57 -15.51
CA ILE A 280 -7.22 5.81 -16.96
C ILE A 280 -6.43 7.10 -17.18
N TYR A 281 -6.80 8.19 -16.50
CA TYR A 281 -6.06 9.46 -16.54
C TYR A 281 -4.59 9.29 -16.17
N ASN A 282 -4.30 8.56 -15.08
CA ASN A 282 -2.94 8.25 -14.66
C ASN A 282 -2.16 7.48 -15.74
N THR A 283 -2.80 6.48 -16.35
CA THR A 283 -2.17 5.67 -17.42
C THR A 283 -1.82 6.51 -18.64
N VAL A 284 -2.70 7.41 -19.07
CA VAL A 284 -2.45 8.34 -20.18
C VAL A 284 -1.34 9.33 -19.85
N LEU A 285 -1.37 9.89 -18.64
CA LEU A 285 -0.43 10.95 -18.25
C LEU A 285 0.99 10.42 -18.04
N GLY A 286 1.16 9.36 -17.22
CA GLY A 286 2.50 8.89 -16.84
C GLY A 286 2.62 7.38 -16.56
N GLY A 287 1.62 6.57 -16.96
CA GLY A 287 1.56 5.15 -16.58
C GLY A 287 2.38 4.18 -17.44
N GLY A 288 3.21 4.66 -18.41
CA GLY A 288 4.02 3.79 -19.24
C GLY A 288 4.76 4.52 -20.34
N MET A 289 5.45 3.76 -21.21
CA MET A 289 6.29 4.32 -22.28
C MET A 289 5.51 5.12 -23.35
N SER A 290 4.22 4.85 -23.54
CA SER A 290 3.35 5.61 -24.47
C SER A 290 2.67 6.81 -23.80
N SER A 291 2.88 7.03 -22.50
CA SER A 291 2.29 8.13 -21.76
C SER A 291 2.84 9.50 -22.17
N ARG A 292 2.07 10.56 -21.93
CA ARG A 292 2.45 11.92 -22.31
C ARG A 292 3.76 12.38 -21.65
N LEU A 293 3.95 12.15 -20.36
CA LEU A 293 5.19 12.53 -19.67
C LEU A 293 6.41 11.81 -20.25
N TYR A 294 6.30 10.50 -20.46
CA TYR A 294 7.40 9.73 -21.01
C TYR A 294 7.77 10.21 -22.42
N GLN A 295 6.78 10.43 -23.29
CA GLN A 295 7.00 10.90 -24.65
C GLN A 295 7.54 12.33 -24.70
N GLU A 296 6.96 13.26 -23.92
CA GLU A 296 7.33 14.67 -24.01
C GLU A 296 8.64 15.00 -23.29
N ILE A 297 8.93 14.37 -22.16
CA ILE A 297 10.10 14.68 -21.34
C ILE A 297 11.29 13.80 -21.73
N ARG A 298 11.07 12.47 -21.88
CA ARG A 298 12.16 11.53 -22.12
C ARG A 298 12.43 11.30 -23.61
N GLU A 299 11.44 10.81 -24.37
CA GLU A 299 11.69 10.38 -25.76
C GLU A 299 11.99 11.54 -26.71
N LYS A 300 11.19 12.61 -26.68
CA LYS A 300 11.35 13.73 -27.62
C LYS A 300 12.47 14.71 -27.24
N ARG A 301 12.74 14.86 -25.93
CA ARG A 301 13.65 15.91 -25.45
C ARG A 301 14.85 15.41 -24.65
N GLY A 302 14.82 14.18 -24.15
CA GLY A 302 15.90 13.59 -23.36
C GLY A 302 16.21 14.33 -22.05
N LEU A 303 15.20 15.00 -21.44
CA LEU A 303 15.42 15.86 -20.28
C LEU A 303 15.49 15.07 -18.98
N ALA A 304 14.82 13.91 -18.90
CA ALA A 304 14.82 13.03 -17.74
C ALA A 304 14.94 11.56 -18.17
N TYR A 305 15.65 10.76 -17.37
CA TYR A 305 15.71 9.31 -17.59
C TYR A 305 14.47 8.60 -17.02
N SER A 306 14.03 9.03 -15.85
CA SER A 306 12.84 8.50 -15.17
C SER A 306 11.78 9.60 -15.06
N THR A 307 10.57 9.29 -15.54
CA THR A 307 9.40 10.15 -15.34
C THR A 307 8.14 9.29 -15.39
N TYR A 308 7.24 9.53 -14.44
CA TYR A 308 5.99 8.81 -14.31
C TYR A 308 4.95 9.62 -13.52
N SER A 309 3.70 9.19 -13.58
CA SER A 309 2.67 9.63 -12.65
C SER A 309 2.15 8.46 -11.81
N TYR A 310 1.67 8.77 -10.62
CA TYR A 310 1.15 7.78 -9.68
C TYR A 310 0.04 8.37 -8.83
N GLN A 311 -0.81 7.48 -8.32
CA GLN A 311 -1.90 7.84 -7.43
C GLN A 311 -1.91 6.93 -6.22
N HIS A 312 -2.34 7.49 -5.10
CA HIS A 312 -2.60 6.70 -3.90
C HIS A 312 -3.88 7.20 -3.23
N GLY A 313 -4.82 6.27 -3.00
CA GLY A 313 -6.06 6.56 -2.28
C GLY A 313 -6.03 5.91 -0.90
N TYR A 314 -6.35 6.71 0.12
CA TYR A 314 -6.62 6.29 1.49
C TYR A 314 -8.11 6.22 1.74
N SER A 315 -8.51 5.82 2.93
CA SER A 315 -9.92 5.72 3.31
C SER A 315 -10.68 7.05 3.25
N ASP A 316 -10.00 8.17 3.44
CA ASP A 316 -10.60 9.50 3.58
C ASP A 316 -10.00 10.59 2.69
N SER A 317 -8.90 10.30 2.00
CA SER A 317 -8.22 11.24 1.11
C SER A 317 -7.36 10.50 0.09
N GLY A 318 -6.62 11.23 -0.72
CA GLY A 318 -5.66 10.67 -1.65
C GLY A 318 -4.69 11.70 -2.19
N PHE A 319 -3.72 11.26 -2.95
CA PHE A 319 -2.84 12.12 -3.71
C PHE A 319 -2.58 11.58 -5.12
N PHE A 320 -2.22 12.50 -5.98
CA PHE A 320 -1.78 12.25 -7.34
C PHE A 320 -0.44 12.97 -7.55
N GLY A 321 0.59 12.26 -7.98
CA GLY A 321 1.93 12.79 -8.13
C GLY A 321 2.49 12.57 -9.53
N LEU A 322 3.28 13.54 -10.01
CA LEU A 322 4.13 13.43 -11.20
C LEU A 322 5.57 13.52 -10.73
N TYR A 323 6.35 12.52 -11.05
CA TYR A 323 7.77 12.46 -10.69
C TYR A 323 8.65 12.61 -11.93
N ALA A 324 9.81 13.25 -11.77
CA ALA A 324 10.92 13.15 -12.72
C ALA A 324 12.27 13.26 -12.01
N GLY A 325 13.21 12.39 -12.44
CA GLY A 325 14.63 12.47 -12.13
C GLY A 325 15.40 13.05 -13.33
N CYS A 326 16.00 14.24 -13.19
CA CYS A 326 16.64 14.97 -14.29
C CYS A 326 17.90 15.70 -13.85
N ASN A 327 18.70 16.20 -14.79
CA ASN A 327 19.78 17.12 -14.47
C ASN A 327 19.22 18.44 -13.93
N ALA A 328 19.93 19.08 -13.00
CA ALA A 328 19.49 20.31 -12.33
C ALA A 328 19.15 21.43 -13.34
N GLU A 329 19.93 21.56 -14.41
CA GLU A 329 19.71 22.55 -15.49
C GLU A 329 18.39 22.37 -16.23
N ASN A 330 17.84 21.14 -16.27
CA ASN A 330 16.60 20.79 -16.96
C ASN A 330 15.36 20.93 -16.08
N SER A 331 15.52 21.14 -14.76
CA SER A 331 14.45 21.07 -13.77
C SER A 331 13.29 22.04 -14.06
N GLU A 332 13.61 23.26 -14.48
CA GLU A 332 12.59 24.27 -14.81
C GLU A 332 11.74 23.85 -16.02
N ASP A 333 12.38 23.33 -17.07
CA ASP A 333 11.69 22.89 -18.28
C ASP A 333 10.87 21.64 -18.06
N VAL A 334 11.38 20.70 -17.23
CA VAL A 334 10.64 19.49 -16.83
C VAL A 334 9.35 19.86 -16.08
N ILE A 335 9.41 20.77 -15.09
CA ILE A 335 8.21 21.20 -14.36
C ILE A 335 7.21 21.91 -15.30
N LYS A 336 7.68 22.77 -16.20
CA LYS A 336 6.81 23.40 -17.20
C LYS A 336 6.11 22.38 -18.07
N LEU A 337 6.84 21.37 -18.57
CA LEU A 337 6.26 20.29 -19.37
C LEU A 337 5.24 19.46 -18.59
N MET A 338 5.51 19.15 -17.31
CA MET A 338 4.52 18.50 -16.44
C MET A 338 3.22 19.29 -16.36
N ARG A 339 3.31 20.61 -16.12
CA ARG A 339 2.12 21.48 -16.06
C ARG A 339 1.41 21.59 -17.41
N GLU A 340 2.15 21.75 -18.50
CA GLU A 340 1.59 21.78 -19.85
C GLU A 340 0.79 20.51 -20.18
N GLN A 341 1.26 19.33 -19.76
CA GLN A 341 0.52 18.08 -19.99
C GLN A 341 -0.73 17.98 -19.12
N LEU A 342 -0.67 18.44 -17.88
CA LEU A 342 -1.84 18.53 -16.98
C LEU A 342 -2.89 19.48 -17.56
N ASP A 343 -2.48 20.69 -17.93
CA ASP A 343 -3.38 21.73 -18.48
C ASP A 343 -3.99 21.28 -19.79
N SER A 344 -3.20 20.68 -20.67
CA SER A 344 -3.66 20.12 -21.95
C SER A 344 -4.73 19.04 -21.74
N LEU A 345 -4.56 18.14 -20.79
CA LEU A 345 -5.56 17.13 -20.45
C LEU A 345 -6.82 17.76 -19.83
N ALA A 346 -6.67 18.78 -19.01
CA ALA A 346 -7.82 19.48 -18.40
C ALA A 346 -8.60 20.33 -19.42
N GLU A 347 -7.95 20.86 -20.46
CA GLU A 347 -8.57 21.68 -21.50
C GLU A 347 -9.18 20.83 -22.62
N HIS A 348 -8.44 19.83 -23.12
CA HIS A 348 -8.79 19.11 -24.34
C HIS A 348 -9.19 17.65 -24.10
N GLY A 349 -8.93 17.08 -22.90
CA GLY A 349 -9.17 15.68 -22.61
C GLY A 349 -8.15 14.75 -23.27
N VAL A 350 -8.53 13.47 -23.34
CA VAL A 350 -7.75 12.41 -24.00
C VAL A 350 -8.26 12.20 -25.43
N THR A 351 -7.35 11.85 -26.34
CA THR A 351 -7.72 11.40 -27.69
C THR A 351 -8.32 9.99 -27.65
N ASP A 352 -9.01 9.56 -28.72
CA ASP A 352 -9.53 8.19 -28.85
C ASP A 352 -8.37 7.17 -28.73
N GLN A 353 -7.26 7.44 -29.39
CA GLN A 353 -6.10 6.57 -29.36
C GLN A 353 -5.50 6.43 -27.95
N GLU A 354 -5.35 7.51 -27.19
CA GLU A 354 -4.84 7.47 -25.81
C GLU A 354 -5.79 6.72 -24.88
N PHE A 355 -7.09 6.92 -25.06
CA PHE A 355 -8.11 6.24 -24.25
C PHE A 355 -8.09 4.73 -24.50
N ASP A 356 -8.09 4.30 -25.77
CA ASP A 356 -8.05 2.89 -26.15
C ASP A 356 -6.75 2.20 -25.69
N LEU A 357 -5.60 2.87 -25.84
CA LEU A 357 -4.31 2.37 -25.35
C LEU A 357 -4.29 2.22 -23.83
N ALA A 358 -4.85 3.18 -23.09
CA ALA A 358 -4.92 3.10 -21.63
C ALA A 358 -5.82 1.96 -21.17
N LEU A 359 -6.99 1.77 -21.78
CA LEU A 359 -7.86 0.63 -21.47
C LEU A 359 -7.20 -0.70 -21.77
N GLY A 360 -6.53 -0.82 -22.93
CA GLY A 360 -5.78 -2.01 -23.30
C GLY A 360 -4.64 -2.33 -22.31
N ASN A 361 -3.89 -1.30 -21.89
CA ASN A 361 -2.83 -1.44 -20.89
C ASN A 361 -3.38 -1.90 -19.53
N ILE A 362 -4.44 -1.25 -19.03
CA ILE A 362 -5.07 -1.59 -17.76
C ILE A 362 -5.60 -3.04 -17.79
N THR A 363 -6.31 -3.41 -18.87
CA THR A 363 -6.87 -4.76 -19.04
C THR A 363 -5.78 -5.82 -19.01
N GLY A 364 -4.71 -5.64 -19.81
CA GLY A 364 -3.58 -6.56 -19.86
C GLY A 364 -2.84 -6.66 -18.52
N SER A 365 -2.57 -5.52 -17.89
CA SER A 365 -1.87 -5.46 -16.60
C SER A 365 -2.67 -6.13 -15.48
N LEU A 366 -4.00 -5.97 -15.44
CA LEU A 366 -4.86 -6.63 -14.47
C LEU A 366 -4.87 -8.16 -14.68
N ALA A 367 -4.96 -8.62 -15.92
CA ALA A 367 -4.91 -10.05 -16.23
C ALA A 367 -3.60 -10.67 -15.73
N LEU A 368 -2.45 -10.08 -16.09
CA LEU A 368 -1.13 -10.55 -15.64
C LEU A 368 -0.96 -10.48 -14.12
N ARG A 369 -1.41 -9.41 -13.49
CA ARG A 369 -1.31 -9.22 -12.03
C ARG A 369 -2.06 -10.32 -11.26
N PHE A 370 -3.27 -10.67 -11.69
CA PHE A 370 -4.10 -11.64 -11.00
C PHE A 370 -3.81 -13.11 -11.35
N GLU A 371 -2.79 -13.39 -12.16
CA GLU A 371 -2.18 -14.72 -12.22
C GLU A 371 -1.50 -15.08 -10.89
N ALA A 372 -0.93 -14.09 -10.19
CA ALA A 372 -0.22 -14.30 -8.94
C ALA A 372 -1.18 -14.47 -7.74
N SER A 373 -1.04 -15.57 -7.01
CA SER A 373 -1.80 -15.83 -5.77
C SER A 373 -1.62 -14.73 -4.72
N LEU A 374 -0.43 -14.11 -4.65
CA LEU A 374 -0.15 -13.01 -3.73
C LEU A 374 -1.02 -11.77 -4.04
N ALA A 375 -1.20 -11.43 -5.31
CA ALA A 375 -2.04 -10.29 -5.69
C ALA A 375 -3.52 -10.52 -5.37
N ARG A 376 -4.00 -11.76 -5.53
CA ARG A 376 -5.38 -12.15 -5.16
C ARG A 376 -5.58 -12.13 -3.64
N MET A 377 -4.62 -12.65 -2.89
CA MET A 377 -4.65 -12.59 -1.42
C MET A 377 -4.66 -11.13 -0.93
N ASN A 378 -3.80 -10.26 -1.46
CA ASN A 378 -3.78 -8.84 -1.11
C ASN A 378 -5.10 -8.13 -1.47
N ARG A 379 -5.77 -8.53 -2.56
CA ARG A 379 -7.12 -8.03 -2.89
C ARG A 379 -8.14 -8.39 -1.81
N LEU A 380 -8.13 -9.64 -1.30
CA LEU A 380 -9.03 -10.05 -0.21
C LEU A 380 -8.78 -9.23 1.06
N VAL A 381 -7.51 -9.02 1.42
CA VAL A 381 -7.13 -8.17 2.55
C VAL A 381 -7.62 -6.73 2.37
N GLY A 382 -7.35 -6.14 1.21
CA GLY A 382 -7.77 -4.76 0.90
C GLY A 382 -9.29 -4.58 0.91
N VAL A 383 -10.03 -5.55 0.39
CA VAL A 383 -11.50 -5.56 0.45
C VAL A 383 -12.00 -5.63 1.89
N GLU A 384 -11.45 -6.54 2.70
CA GLU A 384 -11.93 -6.73 4.07
C GLU A 384 -11.52 -5.60 5.02
N LEU A 385 -10.37 -4.99 4.82
CA LEU A 385 -9.93 -3.81 5.59
C LEU A 385 -10.63 -2.52 5.16
N GLY A 386 -10.92 -2.41 3.86
CA GLY A 386 -11.50 -1.22 3.25
C GLY A 386 -13.03 -1.20 3.26
N SER A 387 -13.63 -1.11 2.09
CA SER A 387 -15.09 -0.95 1.92
C SER A 387 -15.91 -2.24 2.14
N GLY A 388 -15.27 -3.38 2.01
CA GLY A 388 -15.96 -4.67 1.86
C GLY A 388 -16.52 -4.92 0.46
N GLU A 389 -16.30 -4.02 -0.50
CA GLU A 389 -16.73 -4.21 -1.89
C GLU A 389 -15.77 -5.16 -2.62
N TYR A 390 -16.20 -6.41 -2.79
CA TYR A 390 -15.49 -7.36 -3.63
C TYR A 390 -15.99 -7.23 -5.08
N LEU A 391 -15.06 -6.94 -5.96
CA LEU A 391 -15.27 -7.00 -7.42
C LEU A 391 -14.41 -8.14 -7.99
N SER A 392 -15.02 -9.01 -8.81
CA SER A 392 -14.26 -9.98 -9.60
C SER A 392 -13.37 -9.26 -10.63
N VAL A 393 -12.44 -10.00 -11.26
CA VAL A 393 -11.62 -9.40 -12.32
C VAL A 393 -12.50 -8.91 -13.47
N SER A 394 -13.49 -9.72 -13.87
CA SER A 394 -14.46 -9.36 -14.90
C SER A 394 -15.27 -8.11 -14.54
N GLU A 395 -15.73 -7.99 -13.28
CA GLU A 395 -16.45 -6.80 -12.82
C GLU A 395 -15.56 -5.54 -12.81
N VAL A 396 -14.27 -5.67 -12.42
CA VAL A 396 -13.31 -4.56 -12.49
C VAL A 396 -13.10 -4.12 -13.93
N LEU A 397 -12.92 -5.06 -14.87
CA LEU A 397 -12.75 -4.76 -16.29
C LEU A 397 -14.02 -4.11 -16.88
N GLN A 398 -15.19 -4.56 -16.48
CA GLN A 398 -16.45 -3.95 -16.86
C GLN A 398 -16.52 -2.49 -16.38
N LYS A 399 -16.13 -2.21 -15.12
CA LYS A 399 -16.08 -0.84 -14.58
C LYS A 399 -15.16 0.07 -15.38
N PHE A 400 -14.04 -0.43 -15.85
CA PHE A 400 -13.17 0.33 -16.76
C PHE A 400 -13.81 0.57 -18.13
N SER A 401 -14.48 -0.44 -18.71
CA SER A 401 -15.13 -0.32 -20.00
C SER A 401 -16.37 0.60 -20.00
N GLU A 402 -16.97 0.84 -18.84
CA GLU A 402 -18.07 1.78 -18.63
C GLU A 402 -17.60 3.25 -18.58
N GLN A 403 -16.29 3.50 -18.44
CA GLN A 403 -15.77 4.87 -18.40
C GLN A 403 -15.78 5.50 -19.79
N THR A 404 -15.93 6.81 -19.80
CA THR A 404 -15.94 7.63 -21.01
C THR A 404 -14.78 8.63 -21.00
N LYS A 405 -14.49 9.23 -22.15
CA LYS A 405 -13.50 10.32 -22.24
C LYS A 405 -13.95 11.56 -21.45
N GLU A 406 -15.24 11.78 -21.33
CA GLU A 406 -15.86 12.83 -20.53
C GLU A 406 -15.59 12.62 -19.03
N ASP A 407 -15.60 11.37 -18.55
CA ASP A 407 -15.25 11.03 -17.18
C ASP A 407 -13.77 11.33 -16.91
N VAL A 408 -12.90 10.96 -17.84
CA VAL A 408 -11.45 11.27 -17.76
C VAL A 408 -11.20 12.77 -17.80
N LEU A 409 -11.91 13.53 -18.65
CA LEU A 409 -11.82 14.99 -18.71
C LEU A 409 -12.30 15.63 -17.39
N ARG A 410 -13.37 15.12 -16.78
CA ARG A 410 -13.86 15.57 -15.49
C ARG A 410 -12.77 15.41 -14.41
N VAL A 411 -12.12 14.24 -14.37
CA VAL A 411 -11.01 13.95 -13.45
C VAL A 411 -9.82 14.86 -13.74
N ALA A 412 -9.43 15.05 -15.00
CA ALA A 412 -8.34 15.94 -15.38
C ALA A 412 -8.57 17.36 -14.86
N LYS A 413 -9.77 17.91 -15.01
CA LYS A 413 -10.15 19.22 -14.45
C LYS A 413 -10.11 19.26 -12.93
N LYS A 414 -10.56 18.17 -12.28
CA LYS A 414 -10.55 18.05 -10.82
C LYS A 414 -9.12 18.05 -10.27
N ILE A 415 -8.21 17.30 -10.90
CA ILE A 415 -6.79 17.26 -10.49
C ILE A 415 -6.09 18.57 -10.78
N ALA A 416 -6.24 19.14 -11.98
CA ALA A 416 -5.60 20.43 -12.33
C ALA A 416 -6.06 21.60 -11.43
N GLY A 417 -7.29 21.55 -10.91
CA GLY A 417 -7.84 22.54 -9.97
C GLY A 417 -7.60 22.21 -8.49
N ALA A 418 -6.99 21.06 -8.17
CA ALA A 418 -6.80 20.66 -6.77
C ALA A 418 -5.62 21.40 -6.11
N PRO A 419 -5.63 21.54 -4.76
CA PRO A 419 -4.48 22.03 -4.01
C PRO A 419 -3.23 21.20 -4.32
N SER A 420 -2.11 21.87 -4.59
CA SER A 420 -0.88 21.23 -5.06
C SER A 420 0.35 21.59 -4.23
N SER A 421 1.38 20.78 -4.34
CA SER A 421 2.73 21.00 -3.81
C SER A 421 3.76 20.66 -4.87
N LEU A 422 4.80 21.47 -4.96
CA LEU A 422 6.02 21.16 -5.72
C LEU A 422 7.14 20.85 -4.73
N VAL A 423 7.70 19.66 -4.86
CA VAL A 423 8.88 19.24 -4.08
C VAL A 423 10.07 19.09 -5.00
N ALA A 424 11.21 19.58 -4.56
CA ALA A 424 12.48 19.47 -5.27
C ALA A 424 13.58 19.01 -4.31
N VAL A 425 14.31 17.97 -4.69
CA VAL A 425 15.48 17.46 -3.96
C VAL A 425 16.67 17.46 -4.91
N GLY A 426 17.78 18.08 -4.50
CA GLY A 426 18.99 18.21 -5.32
C GLY A 426 19.70 19.53 -5.09
N GLN A 427 20.63 19.88 -5.97
CA GLN A 427 21.47 21.08 -5.82
C GLN A 427 20.83 22.33 -6.51
N ASN A 428 20.86 23.45 -5.81
CA ASN A 428 20.54 24.80 -6.35
C ASN A 428 19.12 24.94 -6.95
N LEU A 429 18.11 24.24 -6.41
CA LEU A 429 16.74 24.21 -6.95
C LEU A 429 15.79 25.25 -6.33
N GLY A 430 16.25 26.09 -5.40
CA GLY A 430 15.39 27.07 -4.70
C GLY A 430 14.65 28.05 -5.61
N SER A 431 15.19 28.34 -6.81
CA SER A 431 14.53 29.21 -7.81
C SER A 431 13.24 28.62 -8.39
N LEU A 432 13.00 27.30 -8.24
CA LEU A 432 11.80 26.60 -8.72
C LEU A 432 10.53 27.01 -7.96
N ALA A 433 10.67 27.68 -6.80
CA ALA A 433 9.54 28.24 -6.03
C ALA A 433 8.61 29.12 -6.87
N LYS A 434 9.11 29.77 -7.91
CA LYS A 434 8.30 30.58 -8.86
C LYS A 434 7.35 29.77 -9.74
N LEU A 435 7.53 28.42 -9.78
CA LEU A 435 6.74 27.49 -10.57
C LEU A 435 5.78 26.64 -9.69
N ALA A 436 5.77 26.85 -8.39
CA ALA A 436 4.96 26.09 -7.45
C ALA A 436 3.46 26.49 -7.48
#